data_0a0cf8043221619ed08a987af24d95c7
#
_entry.id   0a0cf8043221619ed08a987af24d95c7
#
_cell.length_a   1.000
_cell.length_b   1.000
_cell.length_c   1.000
_cell.angle_alpha   90.00
_cell.angle_beta   90.00
_cell.angle_gamma   90.00
#
_symmetry.space_group_name_H-M   'P 1'
#
loop_
_entity.id
_entity.type
_entity.pdbx_description
1 polymer ?
#
loop_
_entity_poly.entity_id
_entity_poly.type
_entity_poly.pdbx_seq_one_letter_code
_entity_poly.pdbx_strand_id
1 'polypeptide(L)'
;MIASIYNTTPHIIGKGIELLIKQIKDYNKDINILLISPIHLGEQVWKEEFDPEFCRQSVEVSKNLKWEYYRIARKYGCDFLAASDIVSPSKADQEHLDERGHRILAGEISKRFERKVS
;
A
#
# COMPACT_ATOMS: atom_id res chain seq x y z
N MET A 1 6.64 2.85 -12.05
CA MET A 1 7.23 3.96 -11.31
C MET A 1 6.26 4.46 -10.27
N ILE A 2 6.72 4.56 -9.05
CA ILE A 2 5.86 4.88 -7.91
C ILE A 2 5.15 6.22 -8.06
N ALA A 3 5.86 7.25 -8.52
CA ALA A 3 5.29 8.58 -8.65
C ALA A 3 4.09 8.64 -9.61
N SER A 4 4.13 7.89 -10.71
CA SER A 4 3.04 7.90 -11.69
C SER A 4 1.75 7.25 -11.16
N ILE A 5 1.84 6.36 -10.17
CA ILE A 5 0.68 5.76 -9.53
C ILE A 5 -0.16 6.84 -8.84
N TYR A 6 0.49 7.81 -8.21
CA TYR A 6 -0.19 8.86 -7.43
C TYR A 6 -0.73 10.00 -8.28
N ASN A 7 -0.54 9.94 -9.61
CA ASN A 7 -1.14 10.88 -10.55
C ASN A 7 -2.50 10.40 -11.05
N THR A 8 -2.98 9.25 -10.58
CA THR A 8 -4.30 8.71 -10.89
C THR A 8 -5.21 8.77 -9.66
N THR A 9 -6.47 8.39 -9.82
CA THR A 9 -7.38 8.32 -8.68
C THR A 9 -7.23 6.98 -7.95
N PRO A 10 -7.50 6.93 -6.64
CA PRO A 10 -7.49 5.66 -5.91
C PRO A 10 -8.42 4.62 -6.52
N HIS A 11 -9.53 5.04 -7.07
CA HIS A 11 -10.49 4.14 -7.72
C HIS A 11 -9.91 3.42 -8.94
N ILE A 12 -9.15 4.14 -9.78
CA ILE A 12 -8.49 3.55 -10.95
C ILE A 12 -7.43 2.54 -10.51
N ILE A 13 -6.65 2.87 -9.50
CA ILE A 13 -5.66 1.96 -8.92
C ILE A 13 -6.37 0.72 -8.38
N GLY A 14 -7.48 0.91 -7.68
CA GLY A 14 -8.28 -0.19 -7.13
C GLY A 14 -8.80 -1.13 -8.19
N LYS A 15 -9.23 -0.62 -9.34
CA LYS A 15 -9.67 -1.47 -10.45
C LYS A 15 -8.58 -2.40 -10.94
N GLY A 16 -7.35 -1.91 -11.03
CA GLY A 16 -6.20 -2.73 -11.40
C GLY A 16 -5.93 -3.84 -10.38
N ILE A 17 -6.04 -3.51 -9.10
CA ILE A 17 -5.86 -4.48 -8.02
C ILE A 17 -6.96 -5.54 -8.04
N GLU A 18 -8.21 -5.14 -8.25
CA GLU A 18 -9.32 -6.08 -8.36
C GLU A 18 -9.10 -7.07 -9.50
N LEU A 19 -8.66 -6.59 -10.64
CA LEU A 19 -8.37 -7.44 -11.78
C LEU A 19 -7.29 -8.47 -11.45
N LEU A 20 -6.25 -8.03 -10.77
CA LEU A 20 -5.15 -8.90 -10.34
C LEU A 20 -5.65 -10.00 -9.39
N ILE A 21 -6.47 -9.62 -8.41
CA ILE A 21 -7.04 -10.56 -7.45
C ILE A 21 -7.93 -11.59 -8.16
N LYS A 22 -8.74 -11.15 -9.12
CA LYS A 22 -9.58 -12.05 -9.91
C LYS A 22 -8.74 -13.07 -10.67
N GLN A 23 -7.65 -12.62 -11.29
CA GLN A 23 -6.76 -13.51 -12.02
C GLN A 23 -6.10 -14.56 -11.10
N ILE A 24 -5.69 -14.14 -9.92
CA ILE A 24 -5.10 -15.05 -8.93
C ILE A 24 -6.13 -16.09 -8.49
N LYS A 25 -7.34 -15.67 -8.17
CA LYS A 25 -8.39 -16.56 -7.69
C LYS A 25 -8.96 -17.46 -8.78
N ASP A 26 -8.90 -17.03 -10.04
CA ASP A 26 -9.26 -17.90 -11.17
C ASP A 26 -8.25 -19.04 -11.32
N TYR A 27 -6.97 -18.77 -11.02
CA TYR A 27 -5.93 -19.78 -11.03
C TYR A 27 -6.09 -20.75 -9.84
N ASN A 28 -6.40 -20.24 -8.66
CA ASN A 28 -6.60 -21.03 -7.45
C ASN A 28 -7.52 -20.30 -6.48
N LYS A 29 -8.78 -20.71 -6.43
CA LYS A 29 -9.81 -20.06 -5.59
C LYS A 29 -9.53 -20.19 -4.09
N ASP A 30 -8.72 -21.15 -3.68
CA ASP A 30 -8.43 -21.40 -2.26
C ASP A 30 -7.18 -20.69 -1.77
N ILE A 31 -6.52 -19.91 -2.63
CA ILE A 31 -5.32 -19.18 -2.24
C ILE A 31 -5.66 -18.07 -1.24
N ASN A 32 -4.86 -17.95 -0.21
CA ASN A 32 -4.96 -16.85 0.75
C ASN A 32 -4.16 -15.67 0.25
N ILE A 33 -4.79 -14.49 0.23
CA ILE A 33 -4.15 -13.25 -0.24
C ILE A 33 -4.10 -12.28 0.92
N LEU A 34 -2.92 -11.72 1.18
CA LEU A 34 -2.73 -10.60 2.08
C LEU A 34 -2.56 -9.34 1.23
N LEU A 35 -3.51 -8.43 1.33
CA LEU A 35 -3.45 -7.17 0.61
C LEU A 35 -2.88 -6.09 1.52
N ILE A 36 -1.76 -5.51 1.11
CA ILE A 36 -1.06 -4.50 1.91
C ILE A 36 -1.21 -3.14 1.23
N SER A 37 -1.88 -2.20 1.90
CA SER A 37 -1.94 -0.84 1.38
C SER A 37 -0.60 -0.14 1.63
N PRO A 38 -0.21 0.78 0.71
CA PRO A 38 1.09 1.43 0.82
C PRO A 38 1.17 2.39 2.00
N ILE A 39 2.39 2.77 2.36
CA ILE A 39 2.61 3.83 3.33
C ILE A 39 2.09 5.14 2.75
N HIS A 40 1.74 6.09 3.64
CA HIS A 40 1.40 7.43 3.18
C HIS A 40 2.67 8.17 2.80
N LEU A 41 2.60 8.98 1.73
CA LEU A 41 3.70 9.89 1.40
C LEU A 41 3.82 10.94 2.51
N GLY A 42 5.06 11.39 2.77
CA GLY A 42 5.28 12.46 3.72
C GLY A 42 4.68 13.77 3.24
N GLU A 43 4.22 14.61 4.16
CA GLU A 43 3.55 15.87 3.83
C GLU A 43 4.41 16.83 3.01
N GLN A 44 5.74 16.65 3.03
CA GLN A 44 6.69 17.52 2.35
C GLN A 44 7.25 16.91 1.05
N VAL A 45 6.78 15.74 0.64
CA VAL A 45 7.32 15.05 -0.53
C VAL A 45 7.24 15.86 -1.82
N TRP A 46 6.27 16.77 -1.93
CA TRP A 46 6.07 17.62 -3.11
C TRP A 46 7.05 18.78 -3.22
N LYS A 47 7.87 19.04 -2.21
CA LYS A 47 8.86 20.11 -2.26
C LYS A 47 10.00 19.75 -3.19
N GLU A 48 10.60 20.74 -3.85
CA GLU A 48 11.67 20.55 -4.84
C GLU A 48 12.88 19.77 -4.30
N GLU A 49 13.18 19.90 -3.03
CA GLU A 49 14.29 19.21 -2.38
C GLU A 49 14.10 17.70 -2.27
N PHE A 50 12.86 17.22 -2.52
CA PHE A 50 12.55 15.78 -2.53
C PHE A 50 12.33 15.32 -3.96
N ASP A 51 11.19 14.72 -4.27
CA ASP A 51 10.91 14.19 -5.60
C ASP A 51 10.02 15.16 -6.38
N PRO A 52 10.51 15.78 -7.48
CA PRO A 52 9.72 16.75 -8.24
C PRO A 52 8.52 16.13 -8.96
N GLU A 53 8.46 14.80 -9.09
CA GLU A 53 7.31 14.11 -9.70
C GLU A 53 6.09 14.10 -8.78
N PHE A 54 6.26 14.35 -7.46
CA PHE A 54 5.17 14.38 -6.51
C PHE A 54 4.62 15.80 -6.34
N CYS A 55 3.34 15.87 -6.00
CA CYS A 55 2.64 17.11 -5.67
C CYS A 55 1.76 16.88 -4.44
N ARG A 56 1.12 17.94 -3.93
CA ARG A 56 0.21 17.82 -2.78
C ARG A 56 -0.90 16.80 -3.01
N GLN A 57 -1.41 16.73 -4.23
CA GLN A 57 -2.45 15.79 -4.58
C GLN A 57 -1.95 14.35 -4.44
N SER A 58 -0.68 14.10 -4.73
CA SER A 58 -0.08 12.77 -4.54
C SER A 58 -0.15 12.31 -3.10
N VAL A 59 0.06 13.23 -2.15
CA VAL A 59 -0.06 12.92 -0.71
C VAL A 59 -1.48 12.48 -0.37
N GLU A 60 -2.48 13.22 -0.84
CA GLU A 60 -3.88 12.88 -0.59
C GLU A 60 -4.26 11.54 -1.22
N VAL A 61 -3.82 11.27 -2.46
CA VAL A 61 -4.05 9.98 -3.10
C VAL A 61 -3.44 8.85 -2.27
N SER A 62 -2.22 9.05 -1.75
CA SER A 62 -1.58 8.00 -0.93
C SER A 62 -2.38 7.69 0.34
N LYS A 63 -2.97 8.71 0.97
CA LYS A 63 -3.81 8.53 2.15
C LYS A 63 -5.12 7.78 1.83
N ASN A 64 -5.71 8.09 0.69
CA ASN A 64 -6.99 7.49 0.29
C ASN A 64 -6.85 6.05 -0.21
N LEU A 65 -5.66 5.64 -0.65
CA LEU A 65 -5.41 4.27 -1.08
C LEU A 65 -5.68 3.24 0.02
N LYS A 66 -5.44 3.60 1.26
CA LYS A 66 -5.73 2.72 2.40
C LYS A 66 -7.17 2.24 2.38
N TRP A 67 -8.12 3.16 2.18
CA TRP A 67 -9.53 2.84 2.20
C TRP A 67 -9.98 2.06 0.96
N GLU A 68 -9.39 2.37 -0.19
CA GLU A 68 -9.65 1.63 -1.41
C GLU A 68 -9.16 0.18 -1.30
N TYR A 69 -7.97 -0.04 -0.78
CA TYR A 69 -7.44 -1.38 -0.55
C TYR A 69 -8.28 -2.15 0.47
N TYR A 70 -8.71 -1.47 1.53
CA TYR A 70 -9.55 -2.08 2.55
C TYR A 70 -10.88 -2.56 1.96
N ARG A 71 -11.52 -1.73 1.15
CA ARG A 71 -12.76 -2.05 0.46
C ARG A 71 -12.60 -3.30 -0.41
N ILE A 72 -11.52 -3.35 -1.17
CA ILE A 72 -11.22 -4.46 -2.07
C ILE A 72 -10.96 -5.74 -1.27
N ALA A 73 -10.18 -5.65 -0.20
CA ALA A 73 -9.90 -6.79 0.65
C ALA A 73 -11.19 -7.41 1.21
N ARG A 74 -12.11 -6.58 1.68
CA ARG A 74 -13.39 -7.04 2.18
C ARG A 74 -14.25 -7.68 1.09
N LYS A 75 -14.25 -7.08 -0.08
CA LYS A 75 -15.05 -7.57 -1.21
C LYS A 75 -14.64 -8.98 -1.65
N TYR A 76 -13.35 -9.26 -1.66
CA TYR A 76 -12.81 -10.53 -2.16
C TYR A 76 -12.35 -11.49 -1.07
N GLY A 77 -12.59 -11.17 0.18
CA GLY A 77 -12.20 -12.03 1.29
C GLY A 77 -10.70 -12.17 1.49
N CYS A 78 -9.95 -11.11 1.20
CA CYS A 78 -8.51 -11.05 1.43
C CYS A 78 -8.22 -10.55 2.84
N ASP A 79 -7.08 -10.96 3.39
CA ASP A 79 -6.56 -10.32 4.60
C ASP A 79 -6.05 -8.92 4.25
N PHE A 80 -6.07 -8.02 5.20
CA PHE A 80 -5.68 -6.64 4.99
C PHE A 80 -4.66 -6.18 6.02
N LEU A 81 -3.65 -5.46 5.54
CA LEU A 81 -2.66 -4.79 6.38
C LEU A 81 -2.40 -3.40 5.82
N ALA A 82 -2.66 -2.38 6.62
CA ALA A 82 -2.34 -1.00 6.23
C ALA A 82 -0.94 -0.67 6.70
N ALA A 83 0.02 -0.63 5.78
CA ALA A 83 1.39 -0.27 6.13
C ALA A 83 1.47 1.12 6.76
N SER A 84 0.61 2.04 6.33
CA SER A 84 0.54 3.40 6.88
C SER A 84 0.16 3.46 8.35
N ASP A 85 -0.50 2.42 8.89
CA ASP A 85 -0.85 2.38 10.32
C ASP A 85 0.32 1.93 11.20
N ILE A 86 1.37 1.38 10.57
CA ILE A 86 2.48 0.76 11.28
C ILE A 86 3.75 1.59 11.15
N VAL A 87 4.01 2.12 9.95
CA VAL A 87 5.24 2.85 9.66
C VAL A 87 4.95 4.10 8.84
N SER A 88 5.86 5.05 8.94
CA SER A 88 5.82 6.30 8.17
C SER A 88 7.02 6.36 7.24
N PRO A 89 6.95 7.18 6.16
CA PRO A 89 8.10 7.33 5.27
C PRO A 89 9.29 7.95 5.99
N SER A 90 10.48 7.68 5.49
CA SER A 90 11.70 8.28 5.98
C SER A 90 11.63 9.80 5.86
N LYS A 91 12.16 10.52 6.84
CA LYS A 91 12.24 11.98 6.77
C LYS A 91 13.21 12.47 5.70
N ALA A 92 14.11 11.60 5.26
CA ALA A 92 15.10 11.95 4.25
C ALA A 92 14.46 12.16 2.87
N ASP A 93 13.51 11.31 2.46
CA ASP A 93 12.91 11.39 1.13
C ASP A 93 11.38 11.50 1.13
N GLN A 94 10.72 11.30 2.26
CA GLN A 94 9.27 11.40 2.40
C GLN A 94 8.48 10.36 1.59
N GLU A 95 9.13 9.36 1.00
CA GLU A 95 8.45 8.37 0.16
C GLU A 95 8.82 6.91 0.45
N HIS A 96 10.01 6.64 0.97
CA HIS A 96 10.46 5.28 1.26
C HIS A 96 10.63 5.04 2.74
N LEU A 97 10.60 3.78 3.15
CA LEU A 97 10.90 3.41 4.52
C LEU A 97 12.41 3.45 4.77
N ASP A 98 12.80 3.82 5.98
CA ASP A 98 14.17 3.61 6.42
C ASP A 98 14.36 2.15 6.88
N GLU A 99 15.57 1.80 7.32
CA GLU A 99 15.88 0.45 7.75
C GLU A 99 14.98 -0.03 8.90
N ARG A 100 14.71 0.84 9.86
CA ARG A 100 13.84 0.52 10.99
C ARG A 100 12.41 0.26 10.52
N GLY A 101 11.89 1.08 9.60
CA GLY A 101 10.56 0.93 9.03
C GLY A 101 10.41 -0.39 8.29
N HIS A 102 11.40 -0.75 7.49
CA HIS A 102 11.40 -2.05 6.80
C HIS A 102 11.34 -3.22 7.77
N ARG A 103 12.10 -3.12 8.85
CA ARG A 103 12.17 -4.17 9.87
C ARG A 103 10.84 -4.34 10.59
N ILE A 104 10.20 -3.24 10.96
CA ILE A 104 8.91 -3.23 11.64
C ILE A 104 7.82 -3.84 10.73
N LEU A 105 7.77 -3.40 9.48
CA LEU A 105 6.78 -3.89 8.53
C LEU A 105 6.96 -5.38 8.24
N ALA A 106 8.20 -5.81 8.05
CA ALA A 106 8.51 -7.23 7.84
C ALA A 106 8.05 -8.08 9.02
N GLY A 107 8.22 -7.59 10.25
CA GLY A 107 7.75 -8.28 11.45
C GLY A 107 6.24 -8.45 11.49
N GLU A 108 5.48 -7.43 11.09
CA GLU A 108 4.03 -7.50 11.04
C GLU A 108 3.53 -8.46 9.95
N ILE A 109 4.17 -8.46 8.80
CA ILE A 109 3.84 -9.40 7.73
C ILE A 109 4.08 -10.83 8.19
N SER A 110 5.22 -11.07 8.84
CA SER A 110 5.57 -12.38 9.37
C SER A 110 4.52 -12.90 10.38
N LYS A 111 4.05 -12.03 11.26
CA LYS A 111 2.99 -12.38 12.22
C LYS A 111 1.70 -12.79 11.53
N ARG A 112 1.35 -12.15 10.42
CA ARG A 112 0.15 -12.50 9.65
C ARG A 112 0.28 -13.90 9.07
N PHE A 113 1.43 -14.27 8.54
CA PHE A 113 1.68 -15.61 8.03
C PHE A 113 1.64 -16.66 9.12
N GLU A 114 2.20 -16.39 10.27
CA GLU A 114 2.17 -17.31 11.42
C GLU A 114 0.73 -17.62 11.85
N ARG A 115 -0.15 -16.62 11.85
CA ARG A 115 -1.56 -16.83 12.19
C ARG A 115 -2.28 -17.72 11.19
N LYS A 116 -1.85 -17.71 9.92
CA LYS A 116 -2.49 -18.50 8.87
C LYS A 116 -2.07 -19.97 8.91
N VAL A 117 -0.87 -20.27 9.36
CA VAL A 117 -0.35 -21.65 9.40
C VAL A 117 -0.49 -22.33 10.76
N SER A 118 -0.88 -21.58 11.78
CA SER A 118 -1.06 -22.13 13.12
C SER A 118 -2.55 -22.54 13.43
#